data_295a07e7139168aaaba72285b621967a
#
_entry.id   295a07e7139168aaaba72285b621967a
#
_cell.length_a   1.000
_cell.length_b   1.000
_cell.length_c   1.000
_cell.angle_alpha   90.00
_cell.angle_beta   90.00
_cell.angle_gamma   90.00
#
_symmetry.space_group_name_H-M   'P 1'
#
loop_
_entity.id
_entity.type
_entity.pdbx_description
1 polymer ?
#
loop_
_entity_poly.entity_id
_entity_poly.type
_entity_poly.pdbx_seq_one_letter_code
_entity_poly.pdbx_strand_id
1 'polypeptide(L)'
;MVQYFKKAVGDTGRVIATDCSNLAPAVYDADKFYLVPRINAPEYLDVILDICKKEKIDGAFSLIDPELSLLAKEKEKFLAVGTMPVISPYELVETCFDKYKMYQMLCEMGVPTAKCFVEKDAFKEALEKGEISFPVFAKPVKGSASININKVTTMSEIDVLFDLYDDLMIQEYMDGQEYGADVYIDMISGKCTCIFVKKKIKMRAGETDKSVSFKDEALFSMLQNFVEKCGFCGMIDIDIFKINGVYYISEVNPRFGGGYPHAYESGVDMPSQVLNNLSGKANPVSIGAYPEGICMMKYNEIGIVNLKEEEII
;
A
#
# COMPACT_ATOMS: atom_id res chain seq x y z
N MET A 1 -6.83 7.99 8.09
CA MET A 1 -7.48 6.66 8.24
C MET A 1 -8.32 6.60 9.53
N VAL A 2 -7.75 6.93 10.68
CA VAL A 2 -8.49 6.89 11.97
C VAL A 2 -9.83 7.62 11.88
N GLN A 3 -9.84 8.88 11.41
CA GLN A 3 -11.07 9.67 11.27
C GLN A 3 -12.11 9.02 10.34
N TYR A 4 -11.69 8.35 9.25
CA TYR A 4 -12.60 7.66 8.32
C TYR A 4 -13.24 6.42 8.97
N PHE A 5 -12.45 5.63 9.68
CA PHE A 5 -12.99 4.51 10.43
C PHE A 5 -13.92 4.98 11.59
N LYS A 6 -13.59 6.08 12.27
CA LYS A 6 -14.51 6.66 13.28
C LYS A 6 -15.85 7.07 12.69
N LYS A 7 -15.85 7.68 11.49
CA LYS A 7 -17.10 7.99 10.78
C LYS A 7 -17.88 6.71 10.43
N ALA A 8 -17.17 5.66 9.97
CA ALA A 8 -17.80 4.41 9.56
C ALA A 8 -18.38 3.60 10.75
N VAL A 9 -17.69 3.54 11.91
CA VAL A 9 -18.20 2.85 13.11
C VAL A 9 -19.30 3.63 13.80
N GLY A 10 -19.34 4.96 13.66
CA GLY A 10 -20.30 5.85 14.31
C GLY A 10 -20.33 5.64 15.83
N ASP A 11 -21.55 5.68 16.40
CA ASP A 11 -21.75 5.52 17.85
C ASP A 11 -21.76 4.04 18.30
N THR A 12 -21.63 3.08 17.38
CA THR A 12 -21.76 1.65 17.65
C THR A 12 -20.44 0.93 17.87
N GLY A 13 -19.32 1.59 17.56
CA GLY A 13 -17.99 1.01 17.67
C GLY A 13 -16.94 2.01 18.17
N ARG A 14 -15.70 1.55 18.23
CA ARG A 14 -14.54 2.36 18.61
C ARG A 14 -13.36 2.07 17.72
N VAL A 15 -12.54 3.08 17.50
CA VAL A 15 -11.27 2.95 16.78
C VAL A 15 -10.12 3.08 17.77
N ILE A 16 -9.32 2.02 17.86
CA ILE A 16 -8.12 1.97 18.69
C ILE A 16 -6.91 2.13 17.79
N ALA A 17 -6.01 3.04 18.11
CA ALA A 17 -4.75 3.25 17.40
C ALA A 17 -3.56 2.73 18.20
N THR A 18 -2.54 2.24 17.52
CA THR A 18 -1.25 1.88 18.11
C THR A 18 -0.12 2.56 17.32
N ASP A 19 0.87 3.05 18.02
CA ASP A 19 2.10 3.60 17.44
C ASP A 19 3.25 3.41 18.43
N CYS A 20 4.48 3.41 17.93
CA CYS A 20 5.68 3.38 18.79
C CYS A 20 6.06 4.78 19.30
N SER A 21 5.36 5.83 18.90
CA SER A 21 5.58 7.22 19.32
C SER A 21 4.26 7.92 19.66
N ASN A 22 4.24 8.64 20.75
CA ASN A 22 3.13 9.52 21.10
C ASN A 22 3.15 10.85 20.33
N LEU A 23 4.14 11.06 19.46
CA LEU A 23 4.19 12.19 18.54
C LEU A 23 3.51 11.90 17.19
N ALA A 24 2.92 10.73 17.01
CA ALA A 24 2.11 10.39 15.84
C ALA A 24 0.73 11.08 15.93
N PRO A 25 0.39 12.04 15.05
CA PRO A 25 -0.86 12.81 15.18
C PRO A 25 -2.12 11.94 15.19
N ALA A 26 -2.11 10.83 14.44
CA ALA A 26 -3.26 9.94 14.30
C ALA A 26 -3.71 9.28 15.62
N VAL A 27 -2.82 9.15 16.61
CA VAL A 27 -3.19 8.54 17.90
C VAL A 27 -4.18 9.43 18.66
N TYR A 28 -4.14 10.75 18.45
CA TYR A 28 -5.03 11.72 19.10
C TYR A 28 -6.42 11.81 18.44
N ASP A 29 -6.56 11.28 17.24
CA ASP A 29 -7.85 11.16 16.57
C ASP A 29 -8.62 9.91 17.01
N ALA A 30 -7.94 8.89 17.54
CA ALA A 30 -8.53 7.62 17.95
C ALA A 30 -9.39 7.78 19.24
N ASP A 31 -10.33 6.86 19.46
CA ASP A 31 -11.11 6.80 20.71
C ASP A 31 -10.23 6.35 21.89
N LYS A 32 -9.19 5.60 21.57
CA LYS A 32 -8.14 5.19 22.50
C LYS A 32 -6.88 4.87 21.72
N PHE A 33 -5.72 5.07 22.33
CA PHE A 33 -4.45 4.64 21.75
C PHE A 33 -3.56 3.91 22.74
N TYR A 34 -2.64 3.15 22.21
CA TYR A 34 -1.60 2.46 22.96
C TYR A 34 -0.23 2.74 22.34
N LEU A 35 0.73 3.07 23.20
CA LEU A 35 2.14 3.03 22.81
C LEU A 35 2.59 1.57 22.84
N VAL A 36 3.23 1.15 21.74
CA VAL A 36 3.69 -0.22 21.56
C VAL A 36 5.18 -0.23 21.23
N PRO A 37 5.90 -1.33 21.48
CA PRO A 37 7.29 -1.46 21.04
C PRO A 37 7.42 -1.29 19.53
N ARG A 38 8.64 -1.09 19.03
CA ARG A 38 8.89 -1.12 17.59
C ARG A 38 8.63 -2.53 17.06
N ILE A 39 8.19 -2.63 15.80
CA ILE A 39 7.81 -3.90 15.15
C ILE A 39 8.87 -4.99 15.19
N ASN A 40 10.14 -4.63 15.26
CA ASN A 40 11.27 -5.57 15.36
C ASN A 40 11.58 -6.00 16.80
N ALA A 41 10.87 -5.49 17.80
CA ALA A 41 11.01 -5.93 19.18
C ALA A 41 10.39 -7.32 19.39
N PRO A 42 11.04 -8.24 20.11
CA PRO A 42 10.55 -9.60 20.31
C PRO A 42 9.14 -9.69 20.91
N GLU A 43 8.80 -8.74 21.79
CA GLU A 43 7.51 -8.66 22.50
C GLU A 43 6.40 -8.00 21.69
N TYR A 44 6.68 -7.41 20.52
CA TYR A 44 5.73 -6.62 19.74
C TYR A 44 4.41 -7.36 19.48
N LEU A 45 4.50 -8.57 18.94
CA LEU A 45 3.32 -9.37 18.59
C LEU A 45 2.45 -9.66 19.83
N ASP A 46 3.08 -10.05 20.93
CA ASP A 46 2.35 -10.39 22.16
C ASP A 46 1.61 -9.17 22.73
N VAL A 47 2.26 -7.99 22.68
CA VAL A 47 1.63 -6.72 23.10
C VAL A 47 0.42 -6.39 22.23
N ILE A 48 0.52 -6.54 20.91
CA ILE A 48 -0.61 -6.30 19.99
C ILE A 48 -1.76 -7.28 20.24
N LEU A 49 -1.46 -8.57 20.41
CA LEU A 49 -2.48 -9.59 20.71
C LEU A 49 -3.18 -9.33 22.07
N ASP A 50 -2.44 -8.91 23.08
CA ASP A 50 -3.00 -8.53 24.38
C ASP A 50 -3.93 -7.31 24.28
N ILE A 51 -3.56 -6.31 23.47
CA ILE A 51 -4.44 -5.17 23.18
C ILE A 51 -5.71 -5.64 22.46
N CYS A 52 -5.58 -6.45 21.43
CA CYS A 52 -6.70 -7.01 20.68
C CYS A 52 -7.68 -7.73 21.61
N LYS A 53 -7.18 -8.61 22.47
CA LYS A 53 -7.98 -9.36 23.45
C LYS A 53 -8.62 -8.43 24.48
N LYS A 54 -7.87 -7.50 25.07
CA LYS A 54 -8.32 -6.56 26.10
C LYS A 54 -9.42 -5.63 25.60
N GLU A 55 -9.24 -5.08 24.41
CA GLU A 55 -10.17 -4.13 23.79
C GLU A 55 -11.28 -4.82 22.99
N LYS A 56 -11.23 -6.16 22.84
CA LYS A 56 -12.16 -6.97 22.03
C LYS A 56 -12.23 -6.43 20.60
N ILE A 57 -11.08 -6.37 19.95
CA ILE A 57 -10.95 -5.84 18.60
C ILE A 57 -11.56 -6.82 17.59
N ASP A 58 -12.54 -6.37 16.80
CA ASP A 58 -13.15 -7.17 15.73
C ASP A 58 -12.24 -7.31 14.52
N GLY A 59 -11.55 -6.22 14.11
CA GLY A 59 -10.66 -6.21 12.96
C GLY A 59 -9.40 -5.38 13.17
N ALA A 60 -8.28 -5.84 12.63
CA ALA A 60 -7.00 -5.15 12.69
C ALA A 60 -6.37 -5.03 11.29
N PHE A 61 -5.75 -3.90 11.01
CA PHE A 61 -4.96 -3.67 9.80
C PHE A 61 -3.78 -2.77 10.07
N SER A 62 -2.79 -2.78 9.19
CA SER A 62 -1.63 -1.91 9.26
C SER A 62 -1.46 -1.06 8.00
N LEU A 63 -0.72 0.03 8.13
CA LEU A 63 -0.26 0.89 7.05
C LEU A 63 1.27 0.76 6.82
N ILE A 64 1.93 -0.13 7.55
CA ILE A 64 3.38 -0.33 7.56
C ILE A 64 3.71 -1.68 6.91
N ASP A 65 4.43 -1.68 5.79
CA ASP A 65 4.67 -2.89 4.99
C ASP A 65 5.30 -4.07 5.78
N PRO A 66 6.33 -3.90 6.65
CA PRO A 66 6.83 -5.00 7.47
C PRO A 66 5.81 -5.59 8.44
N GLU A 67 4.85 -4.78 8.91
CA GLU A 67 3.78 -5.25 9.79
C GLU A 67 2.73 -6.05 9.05
N LEU A 68 2.52 -5.80 7.75
CA LEU A 68 1.63 -6.61 6.93
C LEU A 68 2.11 -8.07 6.87
N SER A 69 3.42 -8.29 6.70
CA SER A 69 4.04 -9.61 6.76
C SER A 69 3.77 -10.32 8.08
N LEU A 70 3.90 -9.60 9.20
CA LEU A 70 3.64 -10.13 10.53
C LEU A 70 2.16 -10.49 10.71
N LEU A 71 1.24 -9.59 10.37
CA LEU A 71 -0.21 -9.82 10.45
C LEU A 71 -0.65 -11.02 9.61
N ALA A 72 -0.13 -11.13 8.38
CA ALA A 72 -0.46 -12.22 7.48
C ALA A 72 0.09 -13.57 7.97
N LYS A 73 1.34 -13.60 8.45
CA LYS A 73 2.02 -14.79 8.97
C LYS A 73 1.35 -15.32 10.24
N GLU A 74 0.99 -14.42 11.15
CA GLU A 74 0.47 -14.76 12.47
C GLU A 74 -1.06 -14.69 12.55
N LYS A 75 -1.74 -14.70 11.40
CA LYS A 75 -3.20 -14.56 11.26
C LYS A 75 -3.97 -15.43 12.24
N GLU A 76 -3.57 -16.69 12.41
CA GLU A 76 -4.25 -17.64 13.32
C GLU A 76 -4.20 -17.21 14.80
N LYS A 77 -3.13 -16.52 15.22
CA LYS A 77 -3.04 -15.99 16.59
C LYS A 77 -4.03 -14.86 16.83
N PHE A 78 -4.22 -13.98 15.82
CA PHE A 78 -5.24 -12.94 15.89
C PHE A 78 -6.66 -13.53 15.93
N LEU A 79 -6.94 -14.51 15.08
CA LEU A 79 -8.22 -15.21 15.07
C LEU A 79 -8.50 -15.89 16.43
N ALA A 80 -7.48 -16.47 17.06
CA ALA A 80 -7.62 -17.11 18.38
C ALA A 80 -7.99 -16.14 19.51
N VAL A 81 -7.69 -14.84 19.38
CA VAL A 81 -8.12 -13.78 20.32
C VAL A 81 -9.39 -13.06 19.86
N GLY A 82 -10.02 -13.51 18.76
CA GLY A 82 -11.28 -12.97 18.25
C GLY A 82 -11.12 -11.77 17.30
N THR A 83 -9.91 -11.49 16.84
CA THR A 83 -9.61 -10.37 15.92
C THR A 83 -9.38 -10.89 14.51
N MET A 84 -10.05 -10.30 13.51
CA MET A 84 -9.82 -10.58 12.09
C MET A 84 -8.74 -9.66 11.52
N PRO A 85 -7.56 -10.15 11.12
CA PRO A 85 -6.62 -9.34 10.35
C PRO A 85 -7.18 -9.07 8.95
N VAL A 86 -7.29 -7.79 8.59
CA VAL A 86 -7.72 -7.35 7.25
C VAL A 86 -6.49 -7.29 6.38
N ILE A 87 -6.11 -8.42 5.81
CA ILE A 87 -4.85 -8.61 5.11
C ILE A 87 -4.96 -9.70 4.03
N SER A 88 -4.23 -9.53 2.94
CA SER A 88 -4.04 -10.54 1.89
C SER A 88 -3.27 -11.77 2.39
N PRO A 89 -3.31 -12.92 1.69
CA PRO A 89 -2.54 -14.11 2.03
C PRO A 89 -1.03 -13.82 2.18
N TYR A 90 -0.37 -14.50 3.12
CA TYR A 90 1.03 -14.26 3.48
C TYR A 90 1.98 -14.28 2.28
N GLU A 91 1.91 -15.30 1.43
CA GLU A 91 2.77 -15.42 0.24
C GLU A 91 2.60 -14.24 -0.73
N LEU A 92 1.40 -13.71 -0.84
CA LEU A 92 1.11 -12.58 -1.69
C LEU A 92 1.60 -11.26 -1.08
N VAL A 93 1.49 -11.10 0.25
CA VAL A 93 2.08 -9.98 0.98
C VAL A 93 3.60 -9.95 0.80
N GLU A 94 4.28 -11.11 0.97
CA GLU A 94 5.72 -11.23 0.76
C GLU A 94 6.12 -10.95 -0.69
N THR A 95 5.31 -11.36 -1.66
CA THR A 95 5.53 -11.05 -3.07
C THR A 95 5.43 -9.55 -3.34
N CYS A 96 4.45 -8.87 -2.75
CA CYS A 96 4.32 -7.41 -2.86
C CYS A 96 5.48 -6.67 -2.18
N PHE A 97 5.96 -7.16 -1.04
CA PHE A 97 7.07 -6.56 -0.30
C PHE A 97 8.41 -6.68 -1.02
N ASP A 98 8.58 -7.72 -1.86
CA ASP A 98 9.76 -7.98 -2.69
C ASP A 98 9.47 -7.52 -4.13
N LYS A 99 9.98 -6.34 -4.51
CA LYS A 99 9.70 -5.72 -5.82
C LYS A 99 10.11 -6.59 -7.01
N TYR A 100 11.16 -7.41 -6.85
CA TYR A 100 11.59 -8.29 -7.93
C TYR A 100 10.67 -9.52 -8.07
N LYS A 101 10.20 -10.09 -6.95
CA LYS A 101 9.15 -11.15 -6.99
C LYS A 101 7.85 -10.64 -7.58
N MET A 102 7.45 -9.41 -7.23
CA MET A 102 6.28 -8.77 -7.83
C MET A 102 6.45 -8.61 -9.35
N TYR A 103 7.61 -8.14 -9.81
CA TYR A 103 7.94 -8.08 -11.23
C TYR A 103 7.82 -9.43 -11.91
N GLN A 104 8.39 -10.49 -11.34
CA GLN A 104 8.32 -11.86 -11.87
C GLN A 104 6.86 -12.34 -11.99
N MET A 105 6.07 -12.15 -10.93
CA MET A 105 4.64 -12.52 -10.93
C MET A 105 3.85 -11.76 -12.01
N LEU A 106 4.08 -10.46 -12.18
CA LEU A 106 3.42 -9.68 -13.23
C LEU A 106 3.80 -10.19 -14.64
N CYS A 107 5.06 -10.52 -14.87
CA CYS A 107 5.53 -11.10 -16.12
C CYS A 107 4.87 -12.47 -16.41
N GLU A 108 4.82 -13.36 -15.41
CA GLU A 108 4.18 -14.68 -15.51
C GLU A 108 2.68 -14.59 -15.81
N MET A 109 2.03 -13.55 -15.29
CA MET A 109 0.62 -13.27 -15.56
C MET A 109 0.37 -12.57 -16.89
N GLY A 110 1.41 -12.14 -17.59
CA GLY A 110 1.30 -11.34 -18.83
C GLY A 110 0.77 -9.91 -18.59
N VAL A 111 0.94 -9.38 -17.37
CA VAL A 111 0.57 -8.00 -17.01
C VAL A 111 1.75 -7.09 -17.35
N PRO A 112 1.56 -6.02 -18.15
CA PRO A 112 2.64 -5.10 -18.45
C PRO A 112 3.23 -4.47 -17.19
N THR A 113 4.56 -4.47 -17.10
CA THR A 113 5.33 -3.89 -15.98
C THR A 113 6.67 -3.39 -16.49
N ALA A 114 7.34 -2.53 -15.71
CA ALA A 114 8.69 -2.06 -16.01
C ALA A 114 9.69 -3.22 -15.92
N LYS A 115 10.65 -3.28 -16.85
CA LYS A 115 11.73 -4.28 -16.79
C LYS A 115 12.57 -4.08 -15.53
N CYS A 116 12.89 -5.19 -14.86
CA CYS A 116 13.67 -5.18 -13.63
C CYS A 116 14.83 -6.18 -13.70
N PHE A 117 15.95 -5.83 -13.09
CA PHE A 117 17.15 -6.65 -13.01
C PHE A 117 17.75 -6.58 -11.61
N VAL A 118 18.13 -7.72 -11.07
CA VAL A 118 18.87 -7.84 -9.78
C VAL A 118 20.31 -8.29 -10.00
N GLU A 119 20.63 -8.79 -11.20
CA GLU A 119 21.97 -9.18 -11.59
C GLU A 119 22.56 -8.13 -12.52
N LYS A 120 23.75 -7.59 -12.17
CA LYS A 120 24.45 -6.54 -12.95
C LYS A 120 24.76 -7.00 -14.37
N ASP A 121 25.18 -8.25 -14.56
CA ASP A 121 25.54 -8.78 -15.87
C ASP A 121 24.31 -8.93 -16.77
N ALA A 122 23.17 -9.35 -16.23
CA ALA A 122 21.91 -9.43 -16.97
C ALA A 122 21.43 -8.03 -17.42
N PHE A 123 21.56 -7.03 -16.56
CA PHE A 123 21.25 -5.63 -16.93
C PHE A 123 22.16 -5.14 -18.05
N LYS A 124 23.47 -5.39 -17.94
CA LYS A 124 24.47 -4.99 -18.96
C LYS A 124 24.18 -5.65 -20.31
N GLU A 125 23.87 -6.94 -20.34
CA GLU A 125 23.48 -7.65 -21.55
C GLU A 125 22.22 -7.06 -22.20
N ALA A 126 21.18 -6.74 -21.40
CA ALA A 126 19.97 -6.11 -21.89
C ALA A 126 20.23 -4.70 -22.45
N LEU A 127 21.16 -3.94 -21.85
CA LEU A 127 21.57 -2.63 -22.33
C LEU A 127 22.31 -2.74 -23.67
N GLU A 128 23.23 -3.69 -23.82
CA GLU A 128 23.95 -3.94 -25.05
C GLU A 128 23.04 -4.39 -26.22
N LYS A 129 21.98 -5.15 -25.89
CA LYS A 129 20.96 -5.56 -26.88
C LYS A 129 19.95 -4.46 -27.20
N GLY A 130 19.99 -3.31 -26.53
CA GLY A 130 19.01 -2.23 -26.69
C GLY A 130 17.61 -2.55 -26.15
N GLU A 131 17.49 -3.55 -25.27
CA GLU A 131 16.23 -3.92 -24.63
C GLU A 131 15.85 -2.97 -23.51
N ILE A 132 16.81 -2.26 -22.93
CA ILE A 132 16.67 -1.18 -21.95
C ILE A 132 17.65 -0.06 -22.28
N SER A 133 17.38 1.15 -21.82
CA SER A 133 18.25 2.31 -22.01
C SER A 133 18.29 3.19 -20.78
N PHE A 134 19.33 3.95 -20.61
CA PHE A 134 19.37 5.01 -19.61
C PHE A 134 18.40 6.17 -19.96
N PRO A 135 17.84 6.86 -18.96
CA PRO A 135 18.03 6.63 -17.52
C PRO A 135 17.29 5.39 -17.01
N VAL A 136 17.74 4.85 -15.87
CA VAL A 136 17.06 3.79 -15.10
C VAL A 136 16.92 4.21 -13.65
N PHE A 137 16.10 3.50 -12.87
CA PHE A 137 16.08 3.60 -11.42
C PHE A 137 16.87 2.47 -10.78
N ALA A 138 17.70 2.81 -9.79
CA ALA A 138 18.33 1.86 -8.87
C ALA A 138 17.69 2.02 -7.48
N LYS A 139 17.17 0.92 -6.92
CA LYS A 139 16.46 0.93 -5.64
C LYS A 139 16.61 -0.41 -4.92
N PRO A 140 16.44 -0.44 -3.57
CA PRO A 140 16.40 -1.71 -2.86
C PRO A 140 15.27 -2.62 -3.37
N VAL A 141 15.52 -3.93 -3.41
CA VAL A 141 14.50 -4.95 -3.73
C VAL A 141 13.37 -4.90 -2.70
N LYS A 142 13.70 -4.75 -1.42
CA LYS A 142 12.75 -4.61 -0.32
C LYS A 142 12.77 -3.21 0.26
N GLY A 143 11.63 -2.77 0.78
CA GLY A 143 11.47 -1.45 1.39
C GLY A 143 10.35 -0.63 0.75
N SER A 144 9.99 0.45 1.42
CA SER A 144 8.87 1.35 1.10
C SER A 144 9.28 2.82 1.18
N ALA A 145 8.33 3.72 0.95
CA ALA A 145 8.46 5.17 1.08
C ALA A 145 9.56 5.82 0.21
N SER A 146 9.87 5.24 -0.95
CA SER A 146 10.88 5.78 -1.90
C SER A 146 12.28 6.01 -1.31
N ILE A 147 12.64 5.27 -0.26
CA ILE A 147 13.95 5.37 0.39
C ILE A 147 15.02 4.78 -0.52
N ASN A 148 16.15 5.48 -0.69
CA ASN A 148 17.32 5.06 -1.49
C ASN A 148 16.99 4.77 -2.97
N ILE A 149 16.03 5.48 -3.57
CA ILE A 149 15.81 5.45 -5.02
C ILE A 149 16.75 6.44 -5.70
N ASN A 150 17.56 5.94 -6.62
CA ASN A 150 18.50 6.73 -7.41
C ASN A 150 18.13 6.68 -8.89
N LYS A 151 18.00 7.85 -9.53
CA LYS A 151 17.94 7.92 -10.99
C LYS A 151 19.36 7.86 -11.53
N VAL A 152 19.66 6.85 -12.29
CA VAL A 152 21.00 6.51 -12.80
C VAL A 152 21.04 6.75 -14.30
N THR A 153 22.16 7.31 -14.79
CA THR A 153 22.32 7.73 -16.19
C THR A 153 23.52 7.08 -16.86
N THR A 154 24.38 6.40 -16.11
CA THR A 154 25.62 5.80 -16.62
C THR A 154 25.89 4.42 -16.01
N MET A 155 26.63 3.59 -16.72
CA MET A 155 27.07 2.29 -16.23
C MET A 155 28.00 2.40 -15.02
N SER A 156 28.82 3.43 -14.95
CA SER A 156 29.73 3.66 -13.82
C SER A 156 28.99 3.91 -12.52
N GLU A 157 27.82 4.58 -12.55
CA GLU A 157 26.97 4.75 -11.38
C GLU A 157 26.37 3.40 -10.94
N ILE A 158 25.98 2.54 -11.89
CA ILE A 158 25.50 1.17 -11.60
C ILE A 158 26.60 0.35 -10.91
N ASP A 159 27.84 0.42 -11.40
CA ASP A 159 28.96 -0.32 -10.81
C ASP A 159 29.14 0.07 -9.33
N VAL A 160 29.17 1.38 -9.04
CA VAL A 160 29.31 1.88 -7.66
C VAL A 160 28.14 1.42 -6.78
N LEU A 161 26.91 1.45 -7.27
CA LEU A 161 25.75 1.07 -6.47
C LEU A 161 25.73 -0.43 -6.16
N PHE A 162 26.08 -1.30 -7.11
CA PHE A 162 26.21 -2.74 -6.86
C PHE A 162 27.38 -3.09 -5.93
N ASP A 163 28.43 -2.26 -5.88
CA ASP A 163 29.55 -2.44 -4.93
C ASP A 163 29.16 -2.00 -3.50
N LEU A 164 28.17 -1.11 -3.36
CA LEU A 164 27.72 -0.56 -2.07
C LEU A 164 26.53 -1.30 -1.45
N TYR A 165 25.69 -1.93 -2.26
CA TYR A 165 24.41 -2.49 -1.82
C TYR A 165 24.22 -3.92 -2.35
N ASP A 166 24.03 -4.89 -1.45
CA ASP A 166 23.74 -6.29 -1.79
C ASP A 166 22.28 -6.52 -2.23
N ASP A 167 21.38 -5.63 -1.84
CA ASP A 167 19.92 -5.73 -2.09
C ASP A 167 19.48 -4.63 -3.08
N LEU A 168 20.04 -4.67 -4.28
CA LEU A 168 19.81 -3.67 -5.32
C LEU A 168 19.01 -4.25 -6.50
N MET A 169 18.03 -3.48 -6.98
CA MET A 169 17.29 -3.74 -8.20
C MET A 169 17.40 -2.55 -9.14
N ILE A 170 17.71 -2.82 -10.41
CA ILE A 170 17.61 -1.84 -11.47
C ILE A 170 16.24 -1.98 -12.11
N GLN A 171 15.55 -0.86 -12.29
CA GLN A 171 14.24 -0.80 -12.94
C GLN A 171 14.24 0.20 -14.09
N GLU A 172 13.61 -0.19 -15.18
CA GLU A 172 13.34 0.67 -16.33
C GLU A 172 12.67 1.98 -15.89
N TYR A 173 13.17 3.11 -16.43
CA TYR A 173 12.56 4.41 -16.22
C TYR A 173 11.26 4.53 -17.02
N MET A 174 10.15 4.67 -16.33
CA MET A 174 8.84 4.78 -16.95
C MET A 174 8.53 6.26 -17.26
N ASP A 175 8.79 6.67 -18.51
CA ASP A 175 8.49 8.04 -18.97
C ASP A 175 7.03 8.13 -19.45
N GLY A 176 6.12 8.28 -18.51
CA GLY A 176 4.69 8.32 -18.75
C GLY A 176 3.89 9.00 -17.66
N GLN A 177 2.58 9.09 -17.89
CA GLN A 177 1.67 9.61 -16.87
C GLN A 177 1.47 8.57 -15.77
N GLU A 178 1.74 8.97 -14.55
CA GLU A 178 1.53 8.14 -13.36
C GLU A 178 0.08 8.23 -12.86
N TYR A 179 -0.47 7.07 -12.51
CA TYR A 179 -1.77 6.90 -11.88
C TYR A 179 -1.61 6.10 -10.58
N GLY A 180 -2.56 6.26 -9.68
CA GLY A 180 -2.73 5.39 -8.52
C GLY A 180 -4.13 4.80 -8.53
N ALA A 181 -4.26 3.56 -8.09
CA ALA A 181 -5.56 2.92 -7.91
C ALA A 181 -5.71 2.44 -6.47
N ASP A 182 -6.78 2.86 -5.81
CA ASP A 182 -7.24 2.27 -4.56
C ASP A 182 -8.29 1.21 -4.90
N VAL A 183 -8.06 -0.03 -4.45
CA VAL A 183 -8.88 -1.20 -4.79
C VAL A 183 -9.30 -1.91 -3.52
N TYR A 184 -10.55 -2.38 -3.47
CA TYR A 184 -11.03 -3.24 -2.39
C TYR A 184 -11.52 -4.58 -2.92
N ILE A 185 -10.99 -5.63 -2.34
CA ILE A 185 -11.41 -7.02 -2.60
C ILE A 185 -12.17 -7.51 -1.37
N ASP A 186 -13.43 -7.81 -1.58
CA ASP A 186 -14.36 -8.25 -0.55
C ASP A 186 -13.88 -9.53 0.14
N MET A 187 -13.74 -9.48 1.46
CA MET A 187 -13.18 -10.58 2.26
C MET A 187 -14.10 -11.82 2.33
N ILE A 188 -15.39 -11.67 1.97
CA ILE A 188 -16.38 -12.75 2.01
C ILE A 188 -16.50 -13.42 0.62
N SER A 189 -16.67 -12.62 -0.42
CA SER A 189 -16.88 -13.13 -1.78
C SER A 189 -15.62 -13.31 -2.61
N GLY A 190 -14.49 -12.70 -2.20
CA GLY A 190 -13.25 -12.68 -2.97
C GLY A 190 -13.32 -11.83 -4.26
N LYS A 191 -14.38 -11.04 -4.44
CA LYS A 191 -14.57 -10.20 -5.63
C LYS A 191 -14.04 -8.79 -5.39
N CYS A 192 -13.51 -8.18 -6.43
CA CYS A 192 -13.21 -6.76 -6.45
C CYS A 192 -14.52 -5.96 -6.42
N THR A 193 -14.78 -5.23 -5.35
CA THR A 193 -16.03 -4.49 -5.15
C THR A 193 -15.94 -3.02 -5.48
N CYS A 194 -14.77 -2.41 -5.36
CA CYS A 194 -14.56 -1.05 -5.84
C CYS A 194 -13.13 -0.83 -6.34
N ILE A 195 -13.01 0.06 -7.31
CA ILE A 195 -11.74 0.59 -7.82
C ILE A 195 -11.93 2.10 -7.95
N PHE A 196 -11.02 2.85 -7.33
CA PHE A 196 -10.87 4.29 -7.53
C PHE A 196 -9.54 4.56 -8.21
N VAL A 197 -9.55 5.23 -9.36
CA VAL A 197 -8.32 5.62 -10.08
C VAL A 197 -8.13 7.13 -10.00
N LYS A 198 -6.89 7.53 -9.79
CA LYS A 198 -6.46 8.93 -9.76
C LYS A 198 -5.23 9.12 -10.64
N LYS A 199 -5.24 10.17 -11.44
CA LYS A 199 -4.06 10.68 -12.14
C LYS A 199 -3.21 11.45 -11.12
N LYS A 200 -1.96 11.05 -10.91
CA LYS A 200 -1.03 11.74 -10.02
C LYS A 200 -0.50 12.99 -10.69
N ILE A 201 -0.64 14.15 -10.04
CA ILE A 201 -0.16 15.46 -10.54
C ILE A 201 1.14 15.82 -9.84
N LYS A 202 1.20 15.57 -8.52
CA LYS A 202 2.37 15.91 -7.71
C LYS A 202 2.52 14.91 -6.58
N MET A 203 3.76 14.47 -6.41
CA MET A 203 4.19 13.67 -5.26
C MET A 203 4.91 14.55 -4.25
N ARG A 204 4.81 14.21 -2.96
CA ARG A 204 5.56 14.83 -1.86
C ARG A 204 5.90 13.77 -0.82
N ALA A 205 7.18 13.65 -0.49
CA ALA A 205 7.68 12.68 0.50
C ALA A 205 7.20 11.23 0.25
N GLY A 206 7.22 10.78 -1.01
CA GLY A 206 6.79 9.43 -1.40
C GLY A 206 5.28 9.21 -1.47
N GLU A 207 4.46 10.25 -1.22
CA GLU A 207 3.00 10.13 -1.28
C GLU A 207 2.36 11.06 -2.32
N THR A 208 1.17 10.70 -2.78
CA THR A 208 0.36 11.55 -3.65
C THR A 208 -0.07 12.81 -2.90
N ASP A 209 0.44 13.97 -3.31
CA ASP A 209 0.11 15.30 -2.77
C ASP A 209 -1.06 15.95 -3.51
N LYS A 210 -1.05 15.82 -4.85
CA LYS A 210 -2.14 16.33 -5.71
C LYS A 210 -2.49 15.30 -6.76
N SER A 211 -3.79 15.09 -6.97
CA SER A 211 -4.30 14.15 -7.97
C SER A 211 -5.68 14.56 -8.46
N VAL A 212 -6.07 14.01 -9.60
CA VAL A 212 -7.41 14.18 -10.18
C VAL A 212 -8.03 12.79 -10.38
N SER A 213 -9.29 12.62 -9.97
CA SER A 213 -10.04 11.38 -10.20
C SER A 213 -10.21 11.13 -11.70
N PHE A 214 -10.01 9.90 -12.12
CA PHE A 214 -9.96 9.48 -13.51
C PHE A 214 -10.71 8.17 -13.70
N LYS A 215 -11.33 7.98 -14.87
CA LYS A 215 -12.03 6.75 -15.23
C LYS A 215 -11.54 6.21 -16.56
N ASP A 216 -11.33 4.91 -16.62
CA ASP A 216 -11.04 4.18 -17.87
C ASP A 216 -11.44 2.71 -17.68
N GLU A 217 -12.43 2.26 -18.45
CA GLU A 217 -13.00 0.91 -18.36
C GLU A 217 -11.96 -0.19 -18.66
N ALA A 218 -11.01 0.08 -19.56
CA ALA A 218 -9.93 -0.86 -19.84
C ALA A 218 -9.01 -1.03 -18.64
N LEU A 219 -8.70 0.07 -17.93
CA LEU A 219 -7.92 0.03 -16.71
C LEU A 219 -8.68 -0.68 -15.57
N PHE A 220 -9.96 -0.40 -15.39
CA PHE A 220 -10.78 -1.11 -14.39
C PHE A 220 -10.80 -2.62 -14.65
N SER A 221 -11.03 -3.03 -15.89
CA SER A 221 -11.04 -4.45 -16.27
C SER A 221 -9.69 -5.13 -16.04
N MET A 222 -8.57 -4.45 -16.36
CA MET A 222 -7.22 -4.95 -16.12
C MET A 222 -6.97 -5.15 -14.62
N LEU A 223 -7.27 -4.15 -13.80
CA LEU A 223 -7.07 -4.18 -12.35
C LEU A 223 -7.95 -5.24 -11.68
N GLN A 224 -9.24 -5.30 -12.02
CA GLN A 224 -10.16 -6.29 -11.49
C GLN A 224 -9.66 -7.72 -11.78
N ASN A 225 -9.35 -8.01 -13.04
CA ASN A 225 -8.82 -9.31 -13.45
C ASN A 225 -7.52 -9.67 -12.71
N PHE A 226 -6.62 -8.70 -12.56
CA PHE A 226 -5.35 -8.90 -11.86
C PHE A 226 -5.59 -9.26 -10.39
N VAL A 227 -6.31 -8.42 -9.64
CA VAL A 227 -6.46 -8.61 -8.19
C VAL A 227 -7.27 -9.86 -7.83
N GLU A 228 -8.33 -10.18 -8.61
CA GLU A 228 -9.14 -11.38 -8.39
C GLU A 228 -8.35 -12.65 -8.73
N LYS A 229 -7.58 -12.65 -9.83
CA LYS A 229 -6.76 -13.82 -10.23
C LYS A 229 -5.63 -14.09 -9.23
N CYS A 230 -5.04 -13.06 -8.64
CA CYS A 230 -4.01 -13.22 -7.59
C CYS A 230 -4.60 -13.70 -6.26
N GLY A 231 -5.88 -13.47 -5.99
CA GLY A 231 -6.50 -13.78 -4.71
C GLY A 231 -6.17 -12.78 -3.61
N PHE A 232 -6.01 -11.50 -3.96
CA PHE A 232 -5.88 -10.43 -2.98
C PHE A 232 -7.13 -10.34 -2.08
N CYS A 233 -6.97 -9.71 -0.91
CA CYS A 233 -8.02 -9.59 0.08
C CYS A 233 -7.91 -8.23 0.81
N GLY A 234 -9.03 -7.56 1.00
CA GLY A 234 -9.06 -6.25 1.65
C GLY A 234 -8.63 -5.11 0.71
N MET A 235 -7.96 -4.11 1.27
CA MET A 235 -7.53 -2.91 0.55
C MET A 235 -6.16 -3.08 -0.10
N ILE A 236 -6.02 -2.50 -1.30
CA ILE A 236 -4.78 -2.50 -2.09
C ILE A 236 -4.58 -1.14 -2.74
N ASP A 237 -3.35 -0.67 -2.73
CA ASP A 237 -2.88 0.52 -3.43
C ASP A 237 -1.94 0.09 -4.57
N ILE A 238 -2.26 0.48 -5.80
CA ILE A 238 -1.52 0.07 -7.01
C ILE A 238 -1.01 1.31 -7.73
N ASP A 239 0.29 1.34 -7.99
CA ASP A 239 0.93 2.36 -8.81
C ASP A 239 1.03 1.90 -10.26
N ILE A 240 0.65 2.80 -11.18
CA ILE A 240 0.45 2.48 -12.60
C ILE A 240 1.04 3.60 -13.45
N PHE A 241 1.70 3.23 -14.53
CA PHE A 241 2.09 4.18 -15.58
C PHE A 241 1.29 3.92 -16.85
N LYS A 242 0.98 4.99 -17.59
CA LYS A 242 0.43 4.89 -18.94
C LYS A 242 1.46 5.43 -19.94
N ILE A 243 1.95 4.54 -20.83
CA ILE A 243 2.93 4.85 -21.85
C ILE A 243 2.39 4.37 -23.19
N ASN A 244 2.33 5.27 -24.19
CA ASN A 244 1.83 4.96 -25.54
C ASN A 244 0.46 4.24 -25.55
N GLY A 245 -0.42 4.60 -24.60
CA GLY A 245 -1.75 4.02 -24.50
C GLY A 245 -1.85 2.72 -23.69
N VAL A 246 -0.72 2.10 -23.31
CA VAL A 246 -0.66 0.87 -22.50
C VAL A 246 -0.48 1.21 -21.03
N TYR A 247 -1.19 0.49 -20.16
CA TYR A 247 -1.04 0.58 -18.71
C TYR A 247 -0.03 -0.46 -18.20
N TYR A 248 0.88 -0.02 -17.33
CA TYR A 248 1.93 -0.81 -16.70
C TYR A 248 1.75 -0.74 -15.19
N ILE A 249 1.65 -1.88 -14.52
CA ILE A 249 1.69 -1.92 -13.04
C ILE A 249 3.15 -1.77 -12.61
N SER A 250 3.42 -0.80 -11.75
CA SER A 250 4.76 -0.49 -11.24
C SER A 250 4.98 -1.03 -9.82
N GLU A 251 3.97 -0.93 -8.97
CA GLU A 251 4.03 -1.35 -7.56
C GLU A 251 2.64 -1.73 -7.05
N VAL A 252 2.58 -2.70 -6.15
CA VAL A 252 1.35 -3.14 -5.50
C VAL A 252 1.58 -3.21 -4.00
N ASN A 253 0.79 -2.46 -3.24
CA ASN A 253 0.87 -2.39 -1.79
C ASN A 253 -0.44 -2.92 -1.19
N PRO A 254 -0.47 -4.09 -0.50
CA PRO A 254 -1.70 -4.69 0.01
C PRO A 254 -2.16 -4.01 1.32
N ARG A 255 -2.37 -2.70 1.25
CA ARG A 255 -2.80 -1.80 2.31
C ARG A 255 -3.42 -0.52 1.74
N PHE A 256 -3.97 0.32 2.59
CA PHE A 256 -4.36 1.68 2.19
C PHE A 256 -3.14 2.49 1.73
N GLY A 257 -3.25 3.11 0.58
CA GLY A 257 -2.25 4.05 0.08
C GLY A 257 -2.34 5.43 0.75
N GLY A 258 -1.21 6.16 0.75
CA GLY A 258 -1.20 7.56 1.20
C GLY A 258 -2.13 8.48 0.38
N GLY A 259 -2.53 8.06 -0.82
CA GLY A 259 -3.49 8.74 -1.69
C GLY A 259 -4.95 8.40 -1.46
N TYR A 260 -5.28 7.43 -0.60
CA TYR A 260 -6.65 6.97 -0.35
C TYR A 260 -7.64 8.07 0.11
N PRO A 261 -7.24 9.12 0.87
CA PRO A 261 -8.16 10.22 1.17
C PRO A 261 -8.90 10.75 -0.05
N HIS A 262 -8.28 10.78 -1.23
CA HIS A 262 -8.95 11.18 -2.46
C HIS A 262 -10.12 10.25 -2.83
N ALA A 263 -9.95 8.94 -2.70
CA ALA A 263 -11.01 7.96 -2.94
C ALA A 263 -12.18 8.16 -1.95
N TYR A 264 -11.87 8.28 -0.67
CA TYR A 264 -12.87 8.44 0.39
C TYR A 264 -13.70 9.73 0.19
N GLU A 265 -13.04 10.87 0.02
CA GLU A 265 -13.71 12.17 -0.17
C GLU A 265 -14.45 12.25 -1.53
N SER A 266 -14.16 11.35 -2.47
CA SER A 266 -14.91 11.18 -3.73
C SER A 266 -16.07 10.18 -3.61
N GLY A 267 -16.33 9.64 -2.42
CA GLY A 267 -17.47 8.75 -2.13
C GLY A 267 -17.14 7.24 -2.17
N VAL A 268 -15.86 6.84 -2.27
CA VAL A 268 -15.44 5.43 -2.23
C VAL A 268 -15.08 5.06 -0.79
N ASP A 269 -16.07 4.60 -0.04
CA ASP A 269 -15.97 4.30 1.40
C ASP A 269 -15.55 2.84 1.65
N MET A 270 -14.25 2.55 1.60
CA MET A 270 -13.70 1.24 1.93
C MET A 270 -13.78 0.92 3.43
N PRO A 271 -13.62 1.87 4.40
CA PRO A 271 -13.88 1.59 5.80
C PRO A 271 -15.23 0.92 6.07
N SER A 272 -16.30 1.42 5.46
CA SER A 272 -17.63 0.78 5.58
C SER A 272 -17.66 -0.63 4.97
N GLN A 273 -16.93 -0.87 3.88
CA GLN A 273 -16.80 -2.21 3.29
C GLN A 273 -16.05 -3.18 4.22
N VAL A 274 -14.99 -2.71 4.89
CA VAL A 274 -14.29 -3.49 5.93
C VAL A 274 -15.26 -3.87 7.05
N LEU A 275 -16.03 -2.92 7.59
CA LEU A 275 -17.00 -3.18 8.67
C LEU A 275 -18.10 -4.16 8.25
N ASN A 276 -18.60 -4.07 7.02
CA ASN A 276 -19.54 -5.04 6.48
C ASN A 276 -18.93 -6.45 6.50
N ASN A 277 -17.69 -6.60 6.00
CA ASN A 277 -17.02 -7.90 6.00
C ASN A 277 -16.77 -8.44 7.42
N LEU A 278 -16.34 -7.59 8.37
CA LEU A 278 -16.18 -7.98 9.76
C LEU A 278 -17.49 -8.44 10.39
N SER A 279 -18.63 -7.90 9.95
CA SER A 279 -19.96 -8.34 10.37
C SER A 279 -20.52 -9.54 9.56
N GLY A 280 -19.71 -10.17 8.72
CA GLY A 280 -20.10 -11.32 7.91
C GLY A 280 -20.94 -10.99 6.66
N LYS A 281 -20.99 -9.72 6.26
CA LYS A 281 -21.77 -9.25 5.08
C LYS A 281 -20.84 -8.98 3.91
N ALA A 282 -21.18 -9.56 2.74
CA ALA A 282 -20.51 -9.23 1.49
C ALA A 282 -20.93 -7.84 0.98
N ASN A 283 -20.02 -7.17 0.29
CA ASN A 283 -20.24 -5.86 -0.30
C ASN A 283 -20.75 -5.97 -1.75
N PRO A 284 -21.63 -5.06 -2.19
CA PRO A 284 -22.00 -4.98 -3.59
C PRO A 284 -20.85 -4.43 -4.43
N VAL A 285 -20.80 -4.83 -5.70
CA VAL A 285 -19.82 -4.29 -6.66
C VAL A 285 -20.24 -2.87 -7.06
N SER A 286 -19.28 -1.93 -6.97
CA SER A 286 -19.46 -0.49 -7.25
C SER A 286 -18.23 0.14 -7.93
N ILE A 287 -17.60 -0.61 -8.85
CA ILE A 287 -16.40 -0.14 -9.57
C ILE A 287 -16.74 1.14 -10.36
N GLY A 288 -15.88 2.16 -10.24
CA GLY A 288 -16.06 3.44 -10.94
C GLY A 288 -17.23 4.31 -10.44
N ALA A 289 -17.88 3.96 -9.32
CA ALA A 289 -18.99 4.70 -8.74
C ALA A 289 -18.54 5.97 -7.98
N TYR A 290 -17.84 6.86 -8.68
CA TYR A 290 -17.37 8.15 -8.16
C TYR A 290 -17.34 9.20 -9.29
N PRO A 291 -17.37 10.52 -9.00
CA PRO A 291 -17.28 11.54 -10.03
C PRO A 291 -15.85 11.61 -10.60
N GLU A 292 -15.74 11.81 -11.94
CA GLU A 292 -14.46 12.08 -12.60
C GLU A 292 -14.12 13.56 -12.54
N GLY A 293 -12.81 13.90 -12.59
CA GLY A 293 -12.32 15.27 -12.62
C GLY A 293 -12.27 15.97 -11.26
N ILE A 294 -12.52 15.24 -10.16
CA ILE A 294 -12.36 15.80 -8.81
C ILE A 294 -10.88 15.92 -8.48
N CYS A 295 -10.45 17.09 -8.04
CA CYS A 295 -9.07 17.34 -7.68
C CYS A 295 -8.87 17.26 -6.16
N MET A 296 -7.96 16.41 -5.72
CA MET A 296 -7.46 16.40 -4.35
C MET A 296 -6.20 17.25 -4.24
N MET A 297 -6.12 18.03 -3.18
CA MET A 297 -4.93 18.77 -2.76
C MET A 297 -4.72 18.57 -1.27
N LYS A 298 -3.61 17.92 -0.89
CA LYS A 298 -3.23 17.80 0.53
C LYS A 298 -2.72 19.14 1.04
N TYR A 299 -3.04 19.46 2.29
CA TYR A 299 -2.49 20.57 3.05
C TYR A 299 -2.17 20.11 4.46
N ASN A 300 -1.30 20.85 5.16
CA ASN A 300 -0.93 20.52 6.52
C ASN A 300 -1.86 21.17 7.52
N GLU A 301 -2.25 20.43 8.56
CA GLU A 301 -2.87 20.97 9.76
C GLU A 301 -1.89 20.91 10.92
N ILE A 302 -2.10 21.76 11.93
CA ILE A 302 -1.26 21.83 13.14
C ILE A 302 -2.06 21.24 14.30
N GLY A 303 -1.58 20.13 14.84
CA GLY A 303 -2.03 19.60 16.13
C GLY A 303 -1.16 20.15 17.25
N ILE A 304 -1.77 20.57 18.37
CA ILE A 304 -1.05 21.01 19.56
C ILE A 304 -1.45 20.09 20.72
N VAL A 305 -0.44 19.45 21.31
CA VAL A 305 -0.62 18.56 22.48
C VAL A 305 0.35 19.02 23.56
N ASN A 306 -0.11 19.06 24.81
CA ASN A 306 0.72 19.37 25.95
C ASN A 306 1.24 18.05 26.55
N LEU A 307 2.49 17.73 26.26
CA LEU A 307 3.19 16.57 26.82
C LEU A 307 4.23 17.07 27.81
N LYS A 308 4.43 16.33 28.91
CA LYS A 308 5.58 16.53 29.79
C LYS A 308 6.83 15.98 29.13
N GLU A 309 8.01 16.51 29.47
CA GLU A 309 9.27 16.11 28.87
C GLU A 309 9.53 14.59 28.99
N GLU A 310 9.14 13.97 30.09
CA GLU A 310 9.22 12.54 30.36
C GLU A 310 8.22 11.67 29.55
N GLU A 311 7.23 12.30 28.93
CA GLU A 311 6.20 11.63 28.10
C GLU A 311 6.55 11.67 26.60
N ILE A 312 7.61 12.38 26.20
CA ILE A 312 8.04 12.47 24.81
C ILE A 312 8.87 11.22 24.48
N ILE A 313 8.27 10.29 23.73
CA ILE A 313 8.84 9.00 23.35
C ILE A 313 8.82 8.86 21.82
#